data_85af62f236091b53c4231f00b681e191
#
_entry.id   85af62f236091b53c4231f00b681e191
#
_cell.length_a   1.000
_cell.length_b   1.000
_cell.length_c   1.000
_cell.angle_alpha   90.00
_cell.angle_beta   90.00
_cell.angle_gamma   90.00
#
_symmetry.space_group_name_H-M   'P 1'
#
loop_
_entity.id
_entity.type
_entity.pdbx_description
1 polymer ?
#
loop_
_entity_poly.entity_id
_entity_poly.type
_entity_poly.pdbx_seq_one_letter_code
_entity_poly.pdbx_strand_id
1 'polypeptide(L)'
;MIVGLIMASCGGSSSGNDPIPTPPTPTNEDVKVTDNDLVSYFDLDKTKYVYQAIESLTAQTSAKIVNAKTIEVLSTSIQERNDSEGTFKVLVSGKVQNKPFLHTITYTGFAKKPSDYDMSHRLSVKWKNGVDYQTQFDFDTLYRLKKNEKYTAEYLSQFIDIEVLEQNSQNVYKYTVDDFAKLQISNFEFKSGRSTGTLTFVVTYNGNKGYVGSGVYGQPTLSFDKNAYYASKLQLKKEVAAEYYMRGVYENAAVFYAGFFDYDTNIYAPILKSVNKSDSQNTLSVTIELQDKNGNENVLAEFTKEIEGFKPLSALATELGLSTTADLGAYMGKRFRSSADGDLLAKVKALPIQNWIKNVHFSLK
;
A
#
# COMPACT_ATOMS: atom_id res chain seq x y z
N MET A 1 39.12 -7.63 -30.72
CA MET A 1 39.92 -7.05 -31.76
C MET A 1 40.75 -5.96 -31.09
N ILE A 2 41.91 -6.33 -30.55
CA ILE A 2 43.22 -6.47 -31.15
C ILE A 2 43.62 -5.17 -31.88
N VAL A 3 44.62 -4.59 -31.40
CA VAL A 3 46.00 -4.40 -31.89
C VAL A 3 46.43 -3.08 -31.29
N GLY A 4 47.43 -2.86 -30.54
CA GLY A 4 48.78 -3.39 -30.58
C GLY A 4 49.73 -2.48 -31.32
N LEU A 5 50.85 -2.32 -30.76
CA LEU A 5 52.20 -2.08 -31.30
C LEU A 5 52.76 -0.68 -31.02
N ILE A 6 53.77 -0.62 -30.12
CA ILE A 6 55.20 -0.80 -30.36
C ILE A 6 55.78 0.18 -31.41
N MET A 7 56.72 0.98 -30.98
CA MET A 7 58.08 0.91 -31.48
C MET A 7 58.99 1.85 -30.71
N ALA A 8 60.01 1.28 -30.31
CA ALA A 8 61.32 1.72 -29.92
C ALA A 8 62.06 2.40 -31.06
N SER A 9 62.98 3.26 -30.75
CA SER A 9 64.33 3.29 -31.37
C SER A 9 65.23 4.26 -30.63
N CYS A 10 66.19 3.74 -30.10
CA CYS A 10 67.64 3.90 -30.13
C CYS A 10 68.25 5.22 -30.57
N GLY A 11 69.18 5.68 -29.74
CA GLY A 11 70.47 6.07 -30.28
C GLY A 11 71.15 7.22 -29.56
N GLY A 12 72.25 6.92 -28.87
CA GLY A 12 73.49 7.66 -28.99
C GLY A 12 73.99 8.39 -27.76
N SER A 13 74.89 7.70 -27.02
CA SER A 13 76.21 8.15 -26.43
C SER A 13 76.42 9.60 -26.00
N SER A 14 76.71 9.95 -24.77
CA SER A 14 78.02 9.80 -24.12
C SER A 14 78.16 10.66 -22.86
N SER A 15 78.76 10.07 -21.87
CA SER A 15 79.63 10.64 -20.81
C SER A 15 79.20 11.86 -19.99
N GLY A 16 79.01 11.54 -18.71
CA GLY A 16 78.96 12.52 -17.60
C GLY A 16 78.51 11.84 -16.35
N ASN A 17 79.41 11.35 -15.52
CA ASN A 17 79.14 10.77 -14.23
C ASN A 17 78.68 11.84 -13.27
N ASP A 18 77.40 11.78 -12.91
CA ASP A 18 76.88 12.18 -11.59
C ASP A 18 75.68 11.29 -11.31
N PRO A 19 75.56 10.67 -10.13
CA PRO A 19 74.40 9.85 -9.82
C PRO A 19 73.23 10.80 -9.55
N ILE A 20 72.35 10.87 -10.55
CA ILE A 20 71.03 11.47 -10.38
C ILE A 20 70.32 10.67 -9.28
N PRO A 21 69.85 11.32 -8.17
CA PRO A 21 69.05 10.63 -7.21
C PRO A 21 67.79 10.12 -7.91
N THR A 22 67.67 8.80 -7.98
CA THR A 22 66.47 8.12 -8.47
C THR A 22 65.29 8.62 -7.62
N PRO A 23 64.24 9.19 -8.24
CA PRO A 23 63.02 9.50 -7.53
C PRO A 23 62.56 8.21 -6.84
N PRO A 24 62.09 8.24 -5.59
CA PRO A 24 61.55 7.05 -4.96
C PRO A 24 60.46 6.51 -5.85
N THR A 25 60.65 5.26 -6.31
CA THR A 25 59.61 4.50 -6.99
C THR A 25 58.39 4.58 -6.11
N PRO A 26 57.25 5.08 -6.60
CA PRO A 26 56.04 5.07 -5.77
C PRO A 26 55.78 3.59 -5.49
N THR A 27 56.00 3.17 -4.28
CA THR A 27 55.55 1.86 -3.78
C THR A 27 54.04 1.86 -3.98
N ASN A 28 53.61 1.18 -5.00
CA ASN A 28 52.21 0.97 -5.30
C ASN A 28 51.71 -0.05 -4.26
N GLU A 29 51.64 0.42 -3.00
CA GLU A 29 50.98 -0.33 -1.96
C GLU A 29 49.53 -0.52 -2.43
N ASP A 30 49.16 -1.79 -2.63
CA ASP A 30 47.79 -2.12 -2.97
C ASP A 30 46.88 -1.59 -1.87
N VAL A 31 46.21 -0.49 -2.16
CA VAL A 31 45.29 0.15 -1.21
C VAL A 31 44.15 -0.82 -0.96
N LYS A 32 44.22 -1.51 0.16
CA LYS A 32 43.19 -2.47 0.60
C LYS A 32 42.20 -1.78 1.52
N VAL A 33 40.94 -2.20 1.41
CA VAL A 33 39.89 -1.84 2.36
C VAL A 33 40.09 -2.68 3.63
N THR A 34 39.98 -2.06 4.79
CA THR A 34 40.05 -2.69 6.10
C THR A 34 38.70 -2.64 6.80
N ASP A 35 38.53 -3.42 7.87
CA ASP A 35 37.35 -3.37 8.74
C ASP A 35 37.08 -1.95 9.25
N ASN A 36 38.14 -1.26 9.70
CA ASN A 36 38.02 0.12 10.20
C ASN A 36 37.53 1.10 9.13
N ASP A 37 37.93 0.90 7.89
CA ASP A 37 37.43 1.71 6.78
C ASP A 37 35.92 1.52 6.58
N LEU A 38 35.44 0.28 6.62
CA LEU A 38 34.02 -0.04 6.46
C LEU A 38 33.20 0.36 7.71
N VAL A 39 33.75 0.22 8.92
CA VAL A 39 33.12 0.74 10.14
C VAL A 39 32.89 2.25 10.03
N SER A 40 33.92 2.97 9.61
CA SER A 40 33.84 4.43 9.44
C SER A 40 32.97 4.82 8.24
N TYR A 41 32.95 4.02 7.17
CA TYR A 41 32.12 4.28 5.98
C TYR A 41 30.62 4.20 6.30
N PHE A 42 30.20 3.15 6.98
CA PHE A 42 28.79 2.91 7.30
C PHE A 42 28.32 3.65 8.53
N ASP A 43 29.21 3.89 9.51
CA ASP A 43 28.94 4.62 10.76
C ASP A 43 27.62 4.18 11.43
N LEU A 44 27.50 2.89 11.67
CA LEU A 44 26.25 2.30 12.15
C LEU A 44 26.04 2.57 13.64
N ASP A 45 24.86 3.04 14.00
CA ASP A 45 24.43 3.29 15.38
C ASP A 45 24.33 1.97 16.17
N LYS A 46 25.24 1.76 17.12
CA LYS A 46 25.32 0.58 17.98
C LYS A 46 24.16 0.47 18.99
N THR A 47 23.41 1.55 19.21
CA THR A 47 22.23 1.52 20.10
C THR A 47 21.02 0.86 19.44
N LYS A 48 21.08 0.65 18.12
CA LYS A 48 20.04 0.01 17.33
C LYS A 48 20.15 -1.51 17.34
N TYR A 49 19.05 -2.18 17.03
CA TYR A 49 19.04 -3.63 16.81
C TYR A 49 19.71 -3.99 15.47
N VAL A 50 20.17 -5.23 15.36
CA VAL A 50 20.84 -5.75 14.16
C VAL A 50 20.03 -5.50 12.88
N TYR A 51 18.71 -5.74 12.89
CA TYR A 51 17.89 -5.51 11.70
C TYR A 51 17.87 -4.04 11.25
N GLN A 52 17.82 -3.10 12.19
CA GLN A 52 17.85 -1.66 11.90
C GLN A 52 19.22 -1.23 11.35
N ALA A 53 20.29 -1.81 11.89
CA ALA A 53 21.64 -1.58 11.38
C ALA A 53 21.79 -2.09 9.94
N ILE A 54 21.24 -3.27 9.64
CA ILE A 54 21.23 -3.85 8.29
C ILE A 54 20.43 -2.98 7.32
N GLU A 55 19.25 -2.50 7.70
CA GLU A 55 18.45 -1.56 6.89
C GLU A 55 19.25 -0.28 6.57
N SER A 56 19.94 0.28 7.59
CA SER A 56 20.76 1.48 7.42
C SER A 56 21.97 1.22 6.52
N LEU A 57 22.57 0.05 6.60
CA LEU A 57 23.70 -0.36 5.78
C LEU A 57 23.34 -0.50 4.31
N THR A 58 22.21 -1.14 4.00
CA THR A 58 21.75 -1.37 2.63
C THR A 58 21.33 -0.09 1.90
N ALA A 59 20.96 0.96 2.64
CA ALA A 59 20.62 2.26 2.08
C ALA A 59 21.83 3.11 1.64
N GLN A 60 23.07 2.69 1.97
CA GLN A 60 24.27 3.49 1.73
C GLN A 60 25.10 2.92 0.57
N THR A 61 24.98 3.55 -0.60
CA THR A 61 25.69 3.13 -1.83
C THR A 61 26.48 4.27 -2.51
N SER A 62 26.71 5.37 -1.82
CA SER A 62 27.43 6.53 -2.37
C SER A 62 28.93 6.47 -2.11
N ALA A 63 29.74 7.12 -2.98
CA ALA A 63 31.18 7.28 -2.72
C ALA A 63 31.42 8.23 -1.52
N LYS A 64 32.31 7.81 -0.60
CA LYS A 64 32.72 8.60 0.57
C LYS A 64 34.23 8.61 0.70
N ILE A 65 34.77 9.69 1.26
CA ILE A 65 36.18 9.74 1.66
C ILE A 65 36.28 9.29 3.14
N VAL A 66 36.97 8.18 3.37
CA VAL A 66 37.12 7.56 4.68
C VAL A 66 38.63 7.22 4.87
N ASN A 67 39.21 7.67 5.96
CA ASN A 67 40.62 7.43 6.26
C ASN A 67 41.55 7.73 5.08
N ALA A 68 41.35 8.89 4.43
CA ALA A 68 42.07 9.36 3.24
C ALA A 68 41.92 8.45 1.99
N LYS A 69 40.97 7.53 1.98
CA LYS A 69 40.62 6.66 0.82
C LYS A 69 39.24 7.04 0.27
N THR A 70 39.11 7.12 -1.04
CA THR A 70 37.77 7.21 -1.66
C THR A 70 37.22 5.77 -1.79
N ILE A 71 36.13 5.51 -1.06
CA ILE A 71 35.46 4.22 -1.04
C ILE A 71 34.06 4.39 -1.65
N GLU A 72 33.74 3.58 -2.63
CA GLU A 72 32.42 3.45 -3.25
C GLU A 72 31.89 2.04 -2.99
N VAL A 73 30.79 1.90 -2.25
CA VAL A 73 30.12 0.62 -2.06
C VAL A 73 29.10 0.42 -3.18
N LEU A 74 29.19 -0.72 -3.85
CA LEU A 74 28.30 -1.11 -4.95
C LEU A 74 27.22 -2.07 -4.51
N SER A 75 27.55 -3.01 -3.62
CA SER A 75 26.57 -3.94 -3.04
C SER A 75 27.00 -4.46 -1.66
N THR A 76 26.00 -4.87 -0.90
CA THR A 76 26.14 -5.54 0.39
C THR A 76 25.33 -6.84 0.40
N SER A 77 25.85 -7.89 1.00
CA SER A 77 25.17 -9.19 1.17
C SER A 77 25.36 -9.71 2.58
N ILE A 78 24.27 -9.85 3.31
CA ILE A 78 24.29 -10.38 4.66
C ILE A 78 24.59 -11.87 4.61
N GLN A 79 25.65 -12.31 5.30
CA GLN A 79 26.10 -13.70 5.35
C GLN A 79 25.59 -14.40 6.61
N GLU A 80 25.62 -13.70 7.73
CA GLU A 80 25.21 -14.22 9.03
C GLU A 80 24.50 -13.11 9.80
N ARG A 81 23.54 -13.48 10.63
CA ARG A 81 22.81 -12.57 11.51
C ARG A 81 22.53 -13.26 12.83
N ASN A 82 22.82 -12.59 13.95
CA ASN A 82 22.51 -13.06 15.27
C ASN A 82 21.95 -11.91 16.13
N ASP A 83 20.63 -11.83 16.16
CA ASP A 83 19.92 -10.78 16.92
C ASP A 83 20.10 -10.95 18.44
N SER A 84 20.26 -12.18 18.93
CA SER A 84 20.44 -12.46 20.36
C SER A 84 21.80 -12.00 20.87
N GLU A 85 22.82 -12.02 20.02
CA GLU A 85 24.17 -11.57 20.37
C GLU A 85 24.46 -10.12 19.90
N GLY A 86 23.55 -9.53 19.11
CA GLY A 86 23.76 -8.19 18.57
C GLY A 86 24.88 -8.13 17.53
N THR A 87 24.97 -9.15 16.67
CA THR A 87 26.05 -9.28 15.68
C THR A 87 25.51 -9.62 14.28
N PHE A 88 26.23 -9.22 13.26
CA PHE A 88 26.00 -9.70 11.89
C PHE A 88 27.28 -9.64 11.06
N LYS A 89 27.33 -10.46 10.02
CA LYS A 89 28.44 -10.54 9.07
C LYS A 89 27.95 -10.17 7.68
N VAL A 90 28.67 -9.30 7.02
CA VAL A 90 28.32 -8.79 5.72
C VAL A 90 29.49 -8.87 4.75
N LEU A 91 29.20 -9.30 3.52
CA LEU A 91 30.10 -9.21 2.39
C LEU A 91 29.81 -7.88 1.67
N VAL A 92 30.84 -7.06 1.53
CA VAL A 92 30.77 -5.74 0.88
C VAL A 92 31.58 -5.78 -0.40
N SER A 93 30.99 -5.41 -1.51
CA SER A 93 31.69 -5.18 -2.78
C SER A 93 31.68 -3.72 -3.17
N GLY A 94 32.75 -3.26 -3.78
CA GLY A 94 32.87 -1.87 -4.16
C GLY A 94 34.19 -1.54 -4.86
N LYS A 95 34.53 -0.24 -4.81
CA LYS A 95 35.81 0.27 -5.30
C LYS A 95 36.49 1.11 -4.22
N VAL A 96 37.79 0.97 -4.08
CA VAL A 96 38.65 1.84 -3.29
C VAL A 96 39.66 2.48 -4.24
N GLN A 97 39.68 3.83 -4.33
CA GLN A 97 40.51 4.57 -5.27
C GLN A 97 40.42 4.02 -6.70
N ASN A 98 39.19 3.73 -7.14
CA ASN A 98 38.84 3.13 -8.44
C ASN A 98 39.26 1.65 -8.66
N LYS A 99 39.89 1.01 -7.68
CA LYS A 99 40.21 -0.44 -7.73
C LYS A 99 39.09 -1.25 -7.07
N PRO A 100 38.63 -2.35 -7.67
CA PRO A 100 37.58 -3.18 -7.10
C PRO A 100 38.06 -3.87 -5.83
N PHE A 101 37.14 -4.01 -4.84
CA PHE A 101 37.37 -4.80 -3.65
C PHE A 101 36.16 -5.70 -3.35
N LEU A 102 36.44 -6.77 -2.62
CA LEU A 102 35.47 -7.64 -1.98
C LEU A 102 35.97 -7.90 -0.56
N HIS A 103 35.18 -7.53 0.45
CA HIS A 103 35.61 -7.60 1.84
C HIS A 103 34.48 -8.10 2.73
N THR A 104 34.80 -9.03 3.63
CA THR A 104 33.83 -9.54 4.60
C THR A 104 34.14 -8.93 5.96
N ILE A 105 33.15 -8.31 6.60
CA ILE A 105 33.31 -7.72 7.93
C ILE A 105 32.23 -8.27 8.88
N THR A 106 32.62 -8.46 10.15
CA THR A 106 31.69 -8.80 11.22
C THR A 106 31.49 -7.59 12.12
N TYR A 107 30.24 -7.14 12.17
CA TYR A 107 29.79 -6.08 13.06
C TYR A 107 29.28 -6.66 14.37
N THR A 108 29.63 -6.02 15.49
CA THR A 108 29.27 -6.44 16.84
C THR A 108 28.84 -5.27 17.70
N GLY A 109 28.23 -5.55 18.85
CA GLY A 109 27.91 -4.55 19.87
C GLY A 109 26.60 -3.78 19.63
N PHE A 110 25.71 -4.30 18.79
CA PHE A 110 24.35 -3.77 18.63
C PHE A 110 23.44 -4.18 19.79
N ALA A 111 22.30 -3.48 19.92
CA ALA A 111 21.29 -3.89 20.88
C ALA A 111 20.86 -5.33 20.63
N LYS A 112 20.80 -6.11 21.70
CA LYS A 112 20.38 -7.52 21.64
C LYS A 112 18.87 -7.62 21.60
N LYS A 113 18.34 -8.62 20.88
CA LYS A 113 16.92 -8.92 20.88
C LYS A 113 16.42 -9.04 22.33
N PRO A 114 15.29 -8.38 22.71
CA PRO A 114 14.74 -8.53 24.03
C PRO A 114 14.33 -9.99 24.31
N SER A 115 14.40 -10.42 25.56
CA SER A 115 13.91 -11.71 25.96
C SER A 115 12.39 -11.77 25.83
N ASP A 116 11.89 -12.89 25.29
CA ASP A 116 10.49 -13.04 24.85
C ASP A 116 9.47 -13.25 26.00
N TYR A 117 9.86 -13.11 27.25
CA TYR A 117 9.05 -13.56 28.39
C TYR A 117 7.96 -12.57 28.85
N ASP A 118 7.84 -11.39 28.27
CA ASP A 118 6.81 -10.41 28.66
C ASP A 118 6.01 -9.83 27.50
N MET A 119 5.55 -10.70 26.59
CA MET A 119 4.69 -10.27 25.49
C MET A 119 3.34 -9.75 25.92
N SER A 120 2.87 -10.14 27.14
CA SER A 120 1.52 -9.80 27.60
C SER A 120 1.32 -8.29 27.87
N HIS A 121 2.40 -7.58 28.25
CA HIS A 121 2.31 -6.17 28.64
C HIS A 121 3.06 -5.23 27.66
N ARG A 122 3.83 -5.75 26.73
CA ARG A 122 4.77 -4.95 25.92
C ARG A 122 4.66 -5.19 24.42
N LEU A 123 3.64 -5.92 24.02
CA LEU A 123 3.33 -6.20 22.63
C LEU A 123 2.70 -4.97 21.97
N SER A 124 3.17 -4.61 20.80
CA SER A 124 2.54 -3.66 19.88
C SER A 124 2.28 -4.35 18.55
N VAL A 125 1.10 -4.15 17.98
CA VAL A 125 0.74 -4.68 16.66
C VAL A 125 0.11 -3.55 15.86
N LYS A 126 0.58 -3.38 14.63
CA LYS A 126 0.08 -2.34 13.72
C LYS A 126 0.09 -2.83 12.28
N TRP A 127 -0.74 -2.24 11.45
CA TRP A 127 -0.68 -2.46 10.01
C TRP A 127 0.67 -1.96 9.46
N LYS A 128 1.21 -2.68 8.50
CA LYS A 128 2.45 -2.27 7.81
C LYS A 128 2.22 -1.00 7.02
N ASN A 129 3.17 -0.09 7.12
CA ASN A 129 3.19 1.10 6.27
C ASN A 129 3.38 0.70 4.80
N GLY A 130 2.63 1.36 3.91
CA GLY A 130 2.73 1.14 2.46
C GLY A 130 2.02 -0.12 1.94
N VAL A 131 1.39 -0.91 2.82
CA VAL A 131 0.55 -2.04 2.42
C VAL A 131 -0.90 -1.61 2.44
N ASP A 132 -1.60 -1.80 1.33
CA ASP A 132 -3.04 -1.59 1.26
C ASP A 132 -3.78 -2.81 1.86
N TYR A 133 -3.71 -2.91 3.19
CA TYR A 133 -4.38 -3.99 3.92
C TYR A 133 -5.91 -3.93 3.76
N GLN A 134 -6.46 -2.74 3.50
CA GLN A 134 -7.89 -2.55 3.43
C GLN A 134 -8.52 -3.29 2.25
N THR A 135 -7.81 -3.44 1.14
CA THR A 135 -8.28 -4.15 -0.05
C THR A 135 -7.64 -5.53 -0.23
N GLN A 136 -6.40 -5.71 0.24
CA GLN A 136 -5.60 -6.92 0.01
C GLN A 136 -5.77 -7.99 1.10
N PHE A 137 -6.09 -7.57 2.34
CA PHE A 137 -6.36 -8.52 3.41
C PHE A 137 -7.65 -9.30 3.10
N ASP A 138 -7.61 -10.61 3.18
CA ASP A 138 -8.77 -11.45 2.89
C ASP A 138 -9.77 -11.45 4.07
N PHE A 139 -10.44 -10.34 4.25
CA PHE A 139 -11.42 -10.17 5.31
C PHE A 139 -12.68 -11.02 5.11
N ASP A 140 -13.01 -11.34 3.86
CA ASP A 140 -14.22 -12.09 3.52
C ASP A 140 -14.21 -13.52 4.08
N THR A 141 -13.06 -14.19 3.99
CA THR A 141 -12.88 -15.54 4.55
C THR A 141 -13.09 -15.52 6.07
N LEU A 142 -12.60 -14.50 6.77
CA LEU A 142 -12.78 -14.35 8.21
C LEU A 142 -14.23 -14.02 8.59
N TYR A 143 -14.79 -12.98 7.99
CA TYR A 143 -16.04 -12.39 8.43
C TYR A 143 -17.26 -13.10 7.87
N ARG A 144 -17.30 -13.30 6.55
CA ARG A 144 -18.43 -13.92 5.86
C ARG A 144 -18.43 -15.45 5.98
N LEU A 145 -17.27 -16.09 5.74
CA LEU A 145 -17.17 -17.56 5.75
C LEU A 145 -16.90 -18.14 7.13
N LYS A 146 -16.55 -17.32 8.13
CA LYS A 146 -16.22 -17.74 9.52
C LYS A 146 -15.07 -18.76 9.56
N LYS A 147 -14.09 -18.64 8.66
CA LYS A 147 -12.91 -19.50 8.60
C LYS A 147 -11.69 -18.72 9.05
N ASN A 148 -10.98 -19.24 10.05
CA ASN A 148 -9.83 -18.57 10.64
C ASN A 148 -8.49 -19.28 10.45
N GLU A 149 -8.49 -20.48 9.89
CA GLU A 149 -7.30 -21.32 9.71
C GLU A 149 -6.26 -20.70 8.75
N LYS A 150 -6.71 -19.80 7.87
CA LYS A 150 -5.86 -19.06 6.94
C LYS A 150 -4.94 -18.05 7.62
N TYR A 151 -5.34 -17.51 8.78
CA TYR A 151 -4.65 -16.38 9.41
C TYR A 151 -3.47 -16.83 10.27
N THR A 152 -2.53 -17.53 9.62
CA THR A 152 -1.26 -17.96 10.19
C THR A 152 -0.32 -16.77 10.37
N ALA A 153 0.74 -16.97 11.16
CA ALA A 153 1.78 -15.96 11.32
C ALA A 153 2.44 -15.57 9.97
N GLU A 154 2.65 -16.53 9.08
CA GLU A 154 3.17 -16.32 7.73
C GLU A 154 2.24 -15.42 6.91
N TYR A 155 0.94 -15.71 6.89
CA TYR A 155 -0.05 -14.86 6.21
C TYR A 155 -0.07 -13.44 6.79
N LEU A 156 -0.13 -13.33 8.13
CA LEU A 156 -0.20 -12.03 8.81
C LEU A 156 1.09 -11.22 8.65
N SER A 157 2.25 -11.87 8.49
CA SER A 157 3.53 -11.20 8.25
C SER A 157 3.54 -10.29 7.02
N GLN A 158 2.61 -10.49 6.08
CA GLN A 158 2.46 -9.65 4.89
C GLN A 158 1.78 -8.32 5.21
N PHE A 159 0.96 -8.25 6.25
CA PHE A 159 0.06 -7.14 6.55
C PHE A 159 0.39 -6.39 7.83
N ILE A 160 0.96 -7.06 8.83
CA ILE A 160 1.18 -6.46 10.15
C ILE A 160 2.66 -6.47 10.56
N ASP A 161 3.00 -5.46 11.34
CA ASP A 161 4.22 -5.41 12.13
C ASP A 161 3.88 -5.80 13.57
N ILE A 162 4.74 -6.64 14.16
CA ILE A 162 4.71 -6.97 15.58
C ILE A 162 5.98 -6.40 16.21
N GLU A 163 5.80 -5.61 17.25
CA GLU A 163 6.87 -4.96 17.99
C GLU A 163 6.78 -5.31 19.47
N VAL A 164 7.91 -5.49 20.10
CA VAL A 164 8.04 -5.71 21.55
C VAL A 164 8.90 -4.62 22.14
N LEU A 165 8.44 -3.98 23.19
CA LEU A 165 9.21 -3.00 23.93
C LEU A 165 10.14 -3.72 24.92
N GLU A 166 11.43 -3.39 24.91
CA GLU A 166 12.39 -3.95 25.84
C GLU A 166 12.11 -3.49 27.29
N GLN A 167 12.23 -4.41 28.23
CA GLN A 167 11.96 -4.14 29.64
C GLN A 167 12.92 -3.06 30.19
N ASN A 168 12.37 -2.03 30.84
CA ASN A 168 13.13 -0.91 31.39
C ASN A 168 13.87 -0.07 30.33
N SER A 169 13.46 -0.13 29.08
CA SER A 169 14.05 0.57 27.95
C SER A 169 12.96 1.22 27.08
N GLN A 170 13.35 2.21 26.29
CA GLN A 170 12.51 2.77 25.21
C GLN A 170 12.79 2.07 23.87
N ASN A 171 13.66 1.08 23.84
CA ASN A 171 13.99 0.35 22.63
C ASN A 171 12.84 -0.55 22.21
N VAL A 172 12.49 -0.47 20.94
CA VAL A 172 11.44 -1.28 20.29
C VAL A 172 12.12 -2.30 19.38
N TYR A 173 11.91 -3.58 19.65
CA TYR A 173 12.33 -4.64 18.75
C TYR A 173 11.16 -5.00 17.82
N LYS A 174 11.38 -4.87 16.51
CA LYS A 174 10.41 -5.26 15.49
C LYS A 174 10.70 -6.70 15.06
N TYR A 175 9.69 -7.56 15.11
CA TYR A 175 9.81 -8.95 14.69
C TYR A 175 10.13 -9.06 13.20
N THR A 176 11.14 -9.88 12.91
CA THR A 176 11.60 -10.14 11.55
C THR A 176 10.81 -11.27 10.92
N VAL A 177 11.06 -11.55 9.64
CA VAL A 177 10.46 -12.71 8.94
C VAL A 177 10.79 -14.02 9.68
N ASP A 178 12.02 -14.15 10.17
CA ASP A 178 12.45 -15.34 10.93
C ASP A 178 11.73 -15.48 12.29
N ASP A 179 11.37 -14.35 12.90
CA ASP A 179 10.57 -14.36 14.11
C ASP A 179 9.12 -14.76 13.81
N PHE A 180 8.52 -14.24 12.72
CA PHE A 180 7.19 -14.65 12.31
C PHE A 180 7.09 -16.15 12.01
N ALA A 181 8.13 -16.77 11.46
CA ALA A 181 8.18 -18.21 11.23
C ALA A 181 8.10 -19.05 12.53
N LYS A 182 8.41 -18.46 13.68
CA LYS A 182 8.36 -19.09 15.01
C LYS A 182 7.10 -18.74 15.81
N LEU A 183 6.28 -17.77 15.31
CA LEU A 183 5.03 -17.37 15.96
C LEU A 183 3.93 -18.39 15.71
N GLN A 184 3.07 -18.54 16.71
CA GLN A 184 1.79 -19.22 16.57
C GLN A 184 0.67 -18.18 16.77
N ILE A 185 -0.28 -18.17 15.86
CA ILE A 185 -1.48 -17.34 15.95
C ILE A 185 -2.65 -18.25 16.26
N SER A 186 -3.46 -17.86 17.22
CA SER A 186 -4.67 -18.59 17.59
C SER A 186 -5.82 -17.64 17.92
N ASN A 187 -7.06 -18.15 17.92
CA ASN A 187 -8.27 -17.40 18.25
C ASN A 187 -8.42 -16.14 17.39
N PHE A 188 -8.14 -16.24 16.11
CA PHE A 188 -8.25 -15.12 15.18
C PHE A 188 -9.72 -14.82 14.88
N GLU A 189 -10.22 -13.65 15.28
CA GLU A 189 -11.62 -13.26 15.18
C GLU A 189 -11.74 -11.77 14.81
N PHE A 190 -12.90 -11.38 14.30
CA PHE A 190 -13.29 -9.99 14.15
C PHE A 190 -14.44 -9.64 15.08
N LYS A 191 -14.19 -8.71 16.01
CA LYS A 191 -15.23 -8.12 16.85
C LYS A 191 -15.80 -6.89 16.17
N SER A 192 -17.02 -7.04 15.66
CA SER A 192 -17.69 -6.01 14.86
C SER A 192 -18.18 -4.85 15.70
N GLY A 193 -17.83 -3.61 15.28
CA GLY A 193 -18.58 -2.41 15.57
C GLY A 193 -19.61 -2.10 14.46
N ARG A 194 -20.19 -0.91 14.45
CA ARG A 194 -21.16 -0.53 13.39
C ARG A 194 -20.51 -0.49 12.01
N SER A 195 -19.43 0.24 11.84
CA SER A 195 -18.69 0.39 10.58
C SER A 195 -17.30 -0.21 10.64
N THR A 196 -16.60 0.01 11.73
CA THR A 196 -15.27 -0.51 12.03
C THR A 196 -15.36 -1.54 13.14
N GLY A 197 -14.37 -2.41 13.20
CA GLY A 197 -14.22 -3.38 14.27
C GLY A 197 -12.76 -3.63 14.58
N THR A 198 -12.52 -4.58 15.46
CA THR A 198 -11.18 -4.92 15.92
C THR A 198 -10.89 -6.38 15.61
N LEU A 199 -9.74 -6.62 14.98
CA LEU A 199 -9.18 -7.96 14.88
C LEU A 199 -8.63 -8.38 16.25
N THR A 200 -9.00 -9.56 16.68
CA THR A 200 -8.56 -10.12 17.97
C THR A 200 -7.88 -11.46 17.74
N PHE A 201 -6.77 -11.68 18.41
CA PHE A 201 -6.03 -12.94 18.32
C PHE A 201 -5.00 -13.06 19.45
N VAL A 202 -4.48 -14.25 19.61
CA VAL A 202 -3.39 -14.54 20.54
C VAL A 202 -2.14 -14.86 19.74
N VAL A 203 -1.06 -14.16 20.08
CA VAL A 203 0.29 -14.41 19.56
C VAL A 203 1.03 -15.23 20.60
N THR A 204 1.61 -16.36 20.20
CA THR A 204 2.46 -17.18 21.08
C THR A 204 3.86 -17.27 20.49
N TYR A 205 4.87 -16.97 21.29
CA TYR A 205 6.29 -17.09 20.93
C TYR A 205 7.05 -17.74 22.08
N ASN A 206 7.74 -18.85 21.83
CA ASN A 206 8.46 -19.61 22.83
C ASN A 206 7.65 -19.88 24.13
N GLY A 207 6.36 -20.16 23.97
CA GLY A 207 5.45 -20.41 25.09
C GLY A 207 4.86 -19.17 25.77
N ASN A 208 5.39 -17.98 25.51
CA ASN A 208 4.85 -16.72 26.01
C ASN A 208 3.69 -16.23 25.14
N LYS A 209 2.66 -15.67 25.75
CA LYS A 209 1.43 -15.24 25.07
C LYS A 209 1.23 -13.74 25.14
N GLY A 210 0.94 -13.15 23.99
CA GLY A 210 0.46 -11.78 23.84
C GLY A 210 -0.94 -11.75 23.26
N TYR A 211 -1.76 -10.82 23.71
CA TYR A 211 -3.16 -10.70 23.32
C TYR A 211 -3.36 -9.43 22.51
N VAL A 212 -4.06 -9.54 21.38
CA VAL A 212 -4.39 -8.41 20.50
C VAL A 212 -5.90 -8.23 20.51
N GLY A 213 -6.35 -6.98 20.73
CA GLY A 213 -7.77 -6.62 20.65
C GLY A 213 -8.67 -7.22 21.74
N SER A 214 -8.11 -7.72 22.84
CA SER A 214 -8.89 -8.38 23.89
C SER A 214 -9.81 -7.45 24.68
N GLY A 215 -9.63 -6.12 24.55
CA GLY A 215 -10.35 -5.11 25.34
C GLY A 215 -9.76 -4.87 26.74
N VAL A 216 -8.68 -5.54 27.11
CA VAL A 216 -7.94 -5.29 28.35
C VAL A 216 -7.08 -4.04 28.18
N TYR A 217 -7.07 -3.19 29.20
CA TYR A 217 -6.29 -1.95 29.19
C TYR A 217 -4.82 -2.21 28.92
N GLY A 218 -4.24 -1.42 28.01
CA GLY A 218 -2.81 -1.52 27.63
C GLY A 218 -2.48 -2.58 26.58
N GLN A 219 -3.47 -3.31 26.07
CA GLN A 219 -3.25 -4.25 24.98
C GLN A 219 -3.39 -3.60 23.59
N PRO A 220 -2.59 -4.02 22.60
CA PRO A 220 -2.68 -3.46 21.27
C PRO A 220 -4.01 -3.77 20.61
N THR A 221 -4.49 -2.83 19.81
CA THR A 221 -5.71 -2.98 19.01
C THR A 221 -5.35 -2.87 17.53
N LEU A 222 -5.91 -3.77 16.71
CA LEU A 222 -5.78 -3.74 15.27
C LEU A 222 -7.16 -3.50 14.66
N SER A 223 -7.44 -2.23 14.33
CA SER A 223 -8.73 -1.83 13.77
C SER A 223 -8.82 -2.17 12.28
N PHE A 224 -10.02 -2.52 11.83
CA PHE A 224 -10.31 -2.79 10.43
C PHE A 224 -11.65 -2.17 10.03
N ASP A 225 -11.68 -1.45 8.91
CA ASP A 225 -12.89 -0.84 8.39
C ASP A 225 -13.64 -1.84 7.50
N LYS A 226 -14.62 -2.50 8.09
CA LYS A 226 -15.50 -3.45 7.42
C LYS A 226 -16.27 -2.80 6.27
N ASN A 227 -16.77 -1.59 6.48
CA ASN A 227 -17.58 -0.92 5.47
C ASN A 227 -16.74 -0.49 4.27
N ALA A 228 -15.53 0.04 4.49
CA ALA A 228 -14.61 0.35 3.40
C ALA A 228 -14.20 -0.91 2.62
N TYR A 229 -13.96 -2.03 3.30
CA TYR A 229 -13.67 -3.30 2.64
C TYR A 229 -14.79 -3.73 1.71
N TYR A 230 -16.02 -3.80 2.21
CA TYR A 230 -17.15 -4.23 1.39
C TYR A 230 -17.53 -3.19 0.33
N ALA A 231 -17.34 -1.91 0.60
CA ALA A 231 -17.49 -0.86 -0.41
C ALA A 231 -16.53 -1.04 -1.57
N SER A 232 -15.31 -1.54 -1.34
CA SER A 232 -14.33 -1.83 -2.40
C SER A 232 -14.76 -3.01 -3.32
N LYS A 233 -15.69 -3.86 -2.88
CA LYS A 233 -16.21 -4.97 -3.71
C LYS A 233 -17.23 -4.52 -4.75
N LEU A 234 -17.72 -3.29 -4.67
CA LEU A 234 -18.58 -2.67 -5.66
C LEU A 234 -17.76 -1.62 -6.44
N GLN A 235 -17.39 -1.91 -7.66
CA GLN A 235 -16.64 -1.00 -8.53
C GLN A 235 -17.60 -0.21 -9.42
N LEU A 236 -17.45 1.11 -9.47
CA LEU A 236 -18.29 1.98 -10.32
C LEU A 236 -17.94 1.74 -11.80
N LYS A 237 -18.96 1.46 -12.61
CA LYS A 237 -18.89 1.43 -14.09
C LYS A 237 -19.13 2.82 -14.64
N LYS A 238 -18.07 3.61 -14.76
CA LYS A 238 -18.17 5.02 -15.22
C LYS A 238 -18.73 5.14 -16.63
N GLU A 239 -18.42 4.19 -17.50
CA GLU A 239 -18.94 4.12 -18.86
C GLU A 239 -20.46 3.96 -18.90
N VAL A 240 -21.04 3.23 -17.94
CA VAL A 240 -22.50 3.09 -17.84
C VAL A 240 -23.14 4.41 -17.43
N ALA A 241 -22.56 5.13 -16.45
CA ALA A 241 -23.10 6.41 -16.02
C ALA A 241 -23.11 7.44 -17.16
N ALA A 242 -22.10 7.41 -18.04
CA ALA A 242 -22.00 8.32 -19.19
C ALA A 242 -23.12 8.13 -20.24
N GLU A 243 -23.89 7.07 -20.18
CA GLU A 243 -25.04 6.85 -21.06
C GLU A 243 -26.33 7.49 -20.55
N TYR A 244 -26.36 7.92 -19.28
CA TYR A 244 -27.58 8.34 -18.59
C TYR A 244 -27.52 9.79 -18.11
N TYR A 245 -28.71 10.39 -17.95
CA TYR A 245 -28.88 11.66 -17.25
C TYR A 245 -29.21 11.42 -15.78
N MET A 246 -28.47 12.08 -14.88
CA MET A 246 -28.54 11.88 -13.44
C MET A 246 -29.97 11.95 -12.88
N ARG A 247 -30.79 12.92 -13.32
CA ARG A 247 -32.16 13.06 -12.83
C ARG A 247 -33.05 11.87 -13.18
N GLY A 248 -32.92 11.34 -14.40
CA GLY A 248 -33.67 10.15 -14.81
C GLY A 248 -33.36 8.92 -13.97
N VAL A 249 -32.09 8.77 -13.64
CA VAL A 249 -31.66 7.71 -12.73
C VAL A 249 -32.15 7.94 -11.30
N TYR A 250 -32.09 9.17 -10.80
CA TYR A 250 -32.60 9.53 -9.47
C TYR A 250 -34.06 9.16 -9.27
N GLU A 251 -34.92 9.52 -10.22
CA GLU A 251 -36.37 9.23 -10.15
C GLU A 251 -36.68 7.70 -10.14
N ASN A 252 -35.76 6.88 -10.64
CA ASN A 252 -35.92 5.43 -10.76
C ASN A 252 -34.75 4.66 -10.11
N ALA A 253 -34.12 5.25 -9.09
CA ALA A 253 -32.89 4.72 -8.51
C ALA A 253 -33.00 3.26 -8.05
N ALA A 254 -34.13 2.86 -7.48
CA ALA A 254 -34.37 1.50 -7.02
C ALA A 254 -34.24 0.44 -8.14
N VAL A 255 -34.44 0.83 -9.39
CA VAL A 255 -34.34 -0.09 -10.55
C VAL A 255 -32.92 -0.11 -11.13
N PHE A 256 -32.23 1.05 -11.11
CA PHE A 256 -31.01 1.24 -11.89
C PHE A 256 -29.73 1.17 -11.08
N TYR A 257 -29.74 1.45 -9.76
CA TYR A 257 -28.53 1.63 -8.96
C TYR A 257 -27.54 0.46 -9.07
N ALA A 258 -28.03 -0.79 -9.06
CA ALA A 258 -27.17 -1.96 -9.10
C ALA A 258 -26.42 -2.11 -10.43
N GLY A 259 -26.99 -1.63 -11.53
CA GLY A 259 -26.38 -1.66 -12.86
C GLY A 259 -25.15 -0.79 -13.01
N PHE A 260 -24.97 0.21 -12.13
CA PHE A 260 -23.79 1.09 -12.13
C PHE A 260 -22.58 0.50 -11.45
N PHE A 261 -22.69 -0.69 -10.85
CA PHE A 261 -21.58 -1.32 -10.13
C PHE A 261 -21.22 -2.67 -10.74
N ASP A 262 -19.92 -2.94 -10.79
CA ASP A 262 -19.37 -4.26 -11.02
C ASP A 262 -19.09 -4.93 -9.68
N TYR A 263 -19.59 -6.15 -9.49
CA TYR A 263 -19.45 -6.94 -8.27
C TYR A 263 -19.78 -8.40 -8.54
N ASP A 264 -19.35 -9.29 -7.66
CA ASP A 264 -19.72 -10.72 -7.77
C ASP A 264 -21.20 -10.93 -7.38
N THR A 265 -22.04 -11.08 -8.39
CA THR A 265 -23.48 -11.26 -8.24
C THR A 265 -23.87 -12.62 -7.64
N ASN A 266 -22.96 -13.58 -7.57
CA ASN A 266 -23.20 -14.88 -6.93
C ASN A 266 -23.03 -14.77 -5.40
N ILE A 267 -22.21 -13.84 -4.94
CA ILE A 267 -21.89 -13.66 -3.54
C ILE A 267 -22.70 -12.51 -2.93
N TYR A 268 -22.76 -11.35 -3.59
CA TYR A 268 -23.29 -10.13 -3.02
C TYR A 268 -24.65 -9.74 -3.58
N ALA A 269 -25.47 -9.17 -2.70
CA ALA A 269 -26.74 -8.54 -3.05
C ALA A 269 -26.75 -7.10 -2.48
N PRO A 270 -26.47 -6.09 -3.30
CA PRO A 270 -26.64 -4.71 -2.89
C PRO A 270 -28.13 -4.36 -2.79
N ILE A 271 -28.53 -3.71 -1.72
CA ILE A 271 -29.89 -3.22 -1.47
C ILE A 271 -29.85 -1.71 -1.29
N LEU A 272 -30.59 -0.97 -2.07
CA LEU A 272 -30.67 0.49 -1.96
C LEU A 272 -31.44 0.87 -0.70
N LYS A 273 -30.83 1.67 0.15
CA LYS A 273 -31.45 2.24 1.36
C LYS A 273 -31.94 3.68 1.12
N SER A 274 -31.10 4.48 0.48
CA SER A 274 -31.41 5.86 0.15
C SER A 274 -30.62 6.36 -1.04
N VAL A 275 -31.12 7.39 -1.68
CA VAL A 275 -30.45 8.11 -2.76
C VAL A 275 -30.58 9.60 -2.54
N ASN A 276 -29.49 10.32 -2.74
CA ASN A 276 -29.45 11.77 -2.76
C ASN A 276 -28.79 12.23 -4.06
N LYS A 277 -29.19 13.40 -4.57
CA LYS A 277 -28.61 13.97 -5.77
C LYS A 277 -27.90 15.29 -5.49
N SER A 278 -26.84 15.55 -6.22
CA SER A 278 -26.19 16.85 -6.30
C SER A 278 -26.31 17.38 -7.72
N ASP A 279 -27.25 18.31 -7.92
CA ASP A 279 -27.47 18.93 -9.24
C ASP A 279 -26.24 19.74 -9.69
N SER A 280 -25.49 20.36 -8.75
CA SER A 280 -24.30 21.16 -9.05
C SER A 280 -23.11 20.32 -9.47
N GLN A 281 -23.00 19.10 -8.94
CA GLN A 281 -21.90 18.16 -9.25
C GLN A 281 -22.30 17.14 -10.32
N ASN A 282 -23.57 17.05 -10.65
CA ASN A 282 -24.13 16.02 -11.54
C ASN A 282 -23.82 14.59 -11.03
N THR A 283 -24.01 14.37 -9.72
CA THR A 283 -23.71 13.09 -9.05
C THR A 283 -24.91 12.58 -8.24
N LEU A 284 -24.96 11.26 -8.03
CA LEU A 284 -25.86 10.60 -7.10
C LEU A 284 -25.06 9.98 -5.96
N SER A 285 -25.51 10.20 -4.74
CA SER A 285 -24.99 9.54 -3.55
C SER A 285 -25.98 8.45 -3.14
N VAL A 286 -25.58 7.19 -3.28
CA VAL A 286 -26.43 6.02 -2.98
C VAL A 286 -25.94 5.33 -1.71
N THR A 287 -26.83 5.17 -0.73
CA THR A 287 -26.55 4.35 0.47
C THR A 287 -27.00 2.92 0.19
N ILE A 288 -26.09 1.99 0.30
CA ILE A 288 -26.25 0.58 -0.03
C ILE A 288 -26.04 -0.26 1.22
N GLU A 289 -26.99 -1.12 1.52
CA GLU A 289 -26.82 -2.26 2.42
C GLU A 289 -26.36 -3.45 1.57
N LEU A 290 -25.15 -3.94 1.80
CA LEU A 290 -24.63 -5.10 1.09
C LEU A 290 -24.94 -6.36 1.87
N GLN A 291 -25.66 -7.27 1.25
CA GLN A 291 -26.06 -8.56 1.83
C GLN A 291 -25.25 -9.72 1.24
N ASP A 292 -25.09 -10.78 2.03
CA ASP A 292 -24.51 -12.04 1.60
C ASP A 292 -25.62 -12.97 1.09
N LYS A 293 -25.46 -13.47 -0.14
CA LYS A 293 -26.42 -14.43 -0.73
C LYS A 293 -26.27 -15.86 -0.21
N ASN A 294 -25.09 -16.22 0.25
CA ASN A 294 -24.72 -17.63 0.49
C ASN A 294 -24.07 -17.86 1.87
N GLY A 295 -23.94 -16.83 2.67
CA GLY A 295 -23.21 -16.91 3.94
C GLY A 295 -24.07 -16.90 5.18
N ASN A 296 -23.41 -16.81 6.31
CA ASN A 296 -24.04 -16.81 7.63
C ASN A 296 -24.45 -15.42 8.10
N GLU A 297 -24.02 -14.38 7.40
CA GLU A 297 -24.30 -12.96 7.75
C GLU A 297 -25.27 -12.39 6.72
N ASN A 298 -26.47 -12.04 7.15
CA ASN A 298 -27.46 -11.45 6.24
C ASN A 298 -27.01 -10.05 5.76
N VAL A 299 -26.42 -9.25 6.63
CA VAL A 299 -25.93 -7.90 6.33
C VAL A 299 -24.43 -7.83 6.54
N LEU A 300 -23.67 -7.64 5.47
CA LEU A 300 -22.22 -7.52 5.52
C LEU A 300 -21.79 -6.10 5.92
N ALA A 301 -22.37 -5.09 5.27
CA ALA A 301 -22.02 -3.69 5.50
C ALA A 301 -23.13 -2.74 5.02
N GLU A 302 -23.11 -1.51 5.55
CA GLU A 302 -23.86 -0.39 4.99
C GLU A 302 -22.89 0.76 4.74
N PHE A 303 -22.90 1.29 3.52
CA PHE A 303 -22.00 2.35 3.09
C PHE A 303 -22.62 3.21 1.99
N THR A 304 -22.04 4.37 1.77
CA THR A 304 -22.46 5.28 0.70
C THR A 304 -21.45 5.27 -0.44
N LYS A 305 -21.93 5.22 -1.67
CA LYS A 305 -21.17 5.35 -2.91
C LYS A 305 -21.66 6.54 -3.72
N GLU A 306 -20.73 7.20 -4.37
CA GLU A 306 -21.07 8.21 -5.37
C GLU A 306 -21.05 7.60 -6.77
N ILE A 307 -22.09 7.92 -7.55
CA ILE A 307 -22.19 7.63 -8.98
C ILE A 307 -21.94 8.96 -9.67
N GLU A 308 -20.87 9.04 -10.42
CA GLU A 308 -20.41 10.21 -11.17
C GLU A 308 -20.31 9.91 -12.67
N GLY A 309 -20.09 10.94 -13.47
CA GLY A 309 -19.86 10.77 -14.91
C GLY A 309 -21.15 10.73 -15.73
N PHE A 310 -22.28 11.14 -15.18
CA PHE A 310 -23.53 11.26 -15.92
C PHE A 310 -23.43 12.26 -17.07
N LYS A 311 -24.25 12.07 -18.11
CA LYS A 311 -24.39 13.04 -19.20
C LYS A 311 -24.66 14.44 -18.64
N PRO A 312 -23.95 15.48 -19.10
CA PRO A 312 -24.21 16.84 -18.67
C PRO A 312 -25.56 17.35 -19.24
N LEU A 313 -26.25 18.23 -18.51
CA LEU A 313 -27.51 18.82 -18.98
C LEU A 313 -27.35 19.57 -20.30
N SER A 314 -26.15 20.08 -20.62
CA SER A 314 -25.86 20.69 -21.92
C SER A 314 -26.05 19.72 -23.09
N ALA A 315 -25.74 18.44 -22.92
CA ALA A 315 -25.96 17.42 -23.94
C ALA A 315 -27.48 17.26 -24.20
N LEU A 316 -28.31 17.22 -23.13
CA LEU A 316 -29.75 17.15 -23.28
C LEU A 316 -30.33 18.43 -23.95
N ALA A 317 -29.82 19.59 -23.60
CA ALA A 317 -30.21 20.83 -24.24
C ALA A 317 -29.95 20.79 -25.75
N THR A 318 -28.78 20.28 -26.16
CA THR A 318 -28.40 20.09 -27.57
C THR A 318 -29.34 19.07 -28.27
N GLU A 319 -29.59 17.93 -27.65
CA GLU A 319 -30.47 16.88 -28.18
C GLU A 319 -31.91 17.41 -28.37
N LEU A 320 -32.37 18.32 -27.52
CA LEU A 320 -33.67 18.97 -27.61
C LEU A 320 -33.68 20.18 -28.53
N GLY A 321 -32.55 20.62 -29.06
CA GLY A 321 -32.40 21.81 -29.88
C GLY A 321 -32.64 23.12 -29.10
N LEU A 322 -32.32 23.13 -27.81
CA LEU A 322 -32.37 24.30 -26.94
C LEU A 322 -31.07 25.08 -27.00
N SER A 323 -31.13 26.42 -26.91
CA SER A 323 -29.95 27.28 -27.05
C SER A 323 -29.06 27.28 -25.81
N THR A 324 -29.61 27.01 -24.64
CA THR A 324 -28.87 27.02 -23.35
C THR A 324 -29.40 25.98 -22.36
N THR A 325 -28.57 25.63 -21.37
CA THR A 325 -28.99 24.79 -20.24
C THR A 325 -30.00 25.49 -19.32
N ALA A 326 -30.05 26.82 -19.36
CA ALA A 326 -31.04 27.60 -18.62
C ALA A 326 -32.47 27.37 -19.18
N ASP A 327 -32.59 27.25 -20.50
CA ASP A 327 -33.85 26.90 -21.14
C ASP A 327 -34.33 25.53 -20.69
N LEU A 328 -33.44 24.55 -20.63
CA LEU A 328 -33.75 23.23 -20.10
C LEU A 328 -34.18 23.30 -18.64
N GLY A 329 -33.46 24.07 -17.81
CA GLY A 329 -33.78 24.28 -16.39
C GLY A 329 -35.16 24.88 -16.18
N ALA A 330 -35.62 25.74 -17.11
CA ALA A 330 -36.95 26.30 -17.08
C ALA A 330 -38.05 25.25 -17.33
N TYR A 331 -37.76 24.19 -18.07
CA TYR A 331 -38.68 23.10 -18.36
C TYR A 331 -38.60 21.93 -17.37
N MET A 332 -37.45 21.71 -16.77
CA MET A 332 -37.27 20.64 -15.77
C MET A 332 -38.05 20.96 -14.50
N GLY A 333 -39.12 20.25 -14.26
CA GLY A 333 -40.04 20.46 -13.13
C GLY A 333 -41.33 21.24 -13.49
N LYS A 334 -41.49 21.72 -14.72
CA LYS A 334 -42.78 22.21 -15.21
C LYS A 334 -43.60 21.04 -15.77
N ARG A 335 -44.89 21.08 -15.51
CA ARG A 335 -45.85 20.22 -16.23
C ARG A 335 -46.02 20.76 -17.63
N PHE A 336 -45.66 20.00 -18.65
CA PHE A 336 -45.94 20.39 -20.04
C PHE A 336 -47.45 20.43 -20.29
N ARG A 337 -47.96 21.56 -20.76
CA ARG A 337 -49.36 21.69 -21.21
C ARG A 337 -49.39 21.41 -22.71
N SER A 338 -50.26 20.54 -23.13
CA SER A 338 -50.36 20.01 -24.50
C SER A 338 -50.53 21.07 -25.60
N SER A 339 -50.99 22.27 -25.27
CA SER A 339 -51.24 23.33 -26.25
C SER A 339 -50.12 24.39 -26.38
N ALA A 340 -49.27 24.55 -25.35
CA ALA A 340 -48.25 25.59 -25.36
C ALA A 340 -46.83 25.05 -25.66
N ASP A 341 -46.61 23.75 -25.38
CA ASP A 341 -45.29 23.12 -25.43
C ASP A 341 -45.24 21.96 -26.44
N GLY A 342 -46.15 21.96 -27.44
CA GLY A 342 -46.32 20.85 -28.39
C GLY A 342 -45.06 20.48 -29.16
N ASP A 343 -44.27 21.46 -29.56
CA ASP A 343 -43.00 21.26 -30.26
C ASP A 343 -41.94 20.58 -29.37
N LEU A 344 -41.84 20.99 -28.11
CA LEU A 344 -40.89 20.43 -27.18
C LEU A 344 -41.30 19.00 -26.80
N LEU A 345 -42.58 18.76 -26.57
CA LEU A 345 -43.13 17.44 -26.31
C LEU A 345 -42.89 16.47 -27.50
N ALA A 346 -43.06 16.98 -28.74
CA ALA A 346 -42.77 16.21 -29.94
C ALA A 346 -41.27 15.86 -30.04
N LYS A 347 -40.39 16.83 -29.76
CA LYS A 347 -38.92 16.60 -29.71
C LYS A 347 -38.53 15.60 -28.64
N VAL A 348 -39.08 15.73 -27.43
CA VAL A 348 -38.82 14.76 -26.34
C VAL A 348 -39.29 13.36 -26.70
N LYS A 349 -40.45 13.22 -27.34
CA LYS A 349 -40.98 11.93 -27.82
C LYS A 349 -40.19 11.34 -28.99
N ALA A 350 -39.52 12.16 -29.78
CA ALA A 350 -38.72 11.75 -30.92
C ALA A 350 -37.30 11.38 -30.57
N LEU A 351 -36.82 11.71 -29.35
CA LEU A 351 -35.49 11.30 -28.90
C LEU A 351 -35.42 9.78 -28.89
N PRO A 352 -34.26 9.19 -29.30
CA PRO A 352 -33.98 7.77 -29.13
C PRO A 352 -33.74 7.52 -27.63
N ILE A 353 -34.80 7.59 -26.87
CA ILE A 353 -34.82 7.48 -25.42
C ILE A 353 -34.67 6.04 -25.04
N GLN A 354 -33.60 5.69 -24.40
CA GLN A 354 -33.43 4.42 -23.74
C GLN A 354 -34.64 4.17 -22.81
N ASN A 355 -35.06 2.89 -22.65
CA ASN A 355 -36.34 2.49 -22.03
C ASN A 355 -36.64 3.11 -20.65
N TRP A 356 -35.63 3.59 -19.94
CA TRP A 356 -35.75 4.18 -18.60
C TRP A 356 -36.25 5.67 -18.63
N ILE A 357 -35.97 6.44 -19.69
CA ILE A 357 -36.56 7.80 -19.83
C ILE A 357 -38.06 7.72 -20.21
N LYS A 358 -38.51 6.61 -20.78
CA LYS A 358 -39.94 6.38 -21.05
C LYS A 358 -40.79 6.37 -19.76
N ASN A 359 -40.17 6.15 -18.62
CA ASN A 359 -40.81 6.13 -17.29
C ASN A 359 -40.66 7.46 -16.53
N VAL A 360 -39.93 8.44 -17.02
CA VAL A 360 -40.07 9.81 -16.53
C VAL A 360 -41.46 10.25 -16.93
N HIS A 361 -42.42 10.16 -16.02
CA HIS A 361 -43.79 10.54 -16.26
C HIS A 361 -43.86 12.01 -16.64
N PHE A 362 -43.88 12.28 -17.91
CA PHE A 362 -44.55 13.47 -18.41
C PHE A 362 -46.05 13.24 -18.17
N SER A 363 -46.56 13.51 -16.97
CA SER A 363 -48.01 13.48 -16.77
C SER A 363 -48.61 14.65 -17.53
N LEU A 364 -49.13 14.35 -18.68
CA LEU A 364 -50.08 15.22 -19.33
C LEU A 364 -51.33 15.32 -18.43
N LYS A 365 -51.51 16.43 -17.74
CA LYS A 365 -52.82 16.87 -17.24
C LYS A 365 -53.35 17.92 -18.12
#